data_92db623ec8c3c43851a0ec11c29fa834
#
_entry.id   92db623ec8c3c43851a0ec11c29fa834
#
_cell.length_a   1.000
_cell.length_b   1.000
_cell.length_c   1.000
_cell.angle_alpha   90.00
_cell.angle_beta   90.00
_cell.angle_gamma   90.00
#
_symmetry.space_group_name_H-M   'P 1'
#
loop_
_entity.id
_entity.type
_entity.pdbx_description
1 polymer ?
#
loop_
_entity_poly.entity_id
_entity_poly.type
_entity_poly.pdbx_seq_one_letter_code
_entity_poly.pdbx_strand_id
1 'polypeptide(L)'
;MKLVCRLRRRGISLSDAHLAVINLTLVLTLGLLSGCASVPADYPRTESFAYTDTGDTHLGQQIRENFGGDLQQTGLYPLDFGMQAFVARMAAIAVAQRSLDVQYYIWRADSSGKLLANQLLQAAERGVRVRLLLDDLDTQGKDAGLLQLDTHPNIEVRLFNAFGHRGSRAWGFASDLRRLNHRMHNKSLTVDNLVTIVGGRNIGNEYFDASEDTAFTDLDVLAVGPLVADVSNMFDLYWNSDMALPVAAFTGAHDLTGEALLDAGARFKATIDQELASPYIQAVYESRILDELRLSRMTFLWGSAQLIYDDPRKMDYQEITEATHMAPQLAPLFANAEKEVVVVSPYFVPGDKLVKYFAGLEARGTRVRILTNSLASSDVGMVHAGYMRYRKDLLRAGVDLYEFKPDPGTLSSNKKWMGSSSASLHTKFMSADGKLVYVGSFNLDPRSVALNTEMGVLFENPELDQRMLGAFNEVVVSRAYHVQLDAAGDLVWIEYEDGQTLTYHEEPNTSAWQRFAARFLSWVVPERML
;
A
#
# COMPACT_ATOMS: atom_id res chain seq x y z
N MET A 1 33.30 -23.47 34.54
CA MET A 1 33.35 -24.12 35.87
C MET A 1 32.06 -24.02 36.68
N LYS A 2 31.31 -22.91 36.68
CA LYS A 2 30.01 -22.77 37.41
C LYS A 2 28.83 -23.51 36.76
N LEU A 3 28.86 -23.84 35.48
CA LEU A 3 27.79 -24.57 34.78
C LEU A 3 27.87 -26.09 35.03
N VAL A 4 29.07 -26.64 35.10
CA VAL A 4 29.31 -28.07 35.40
C VAL A 4 28.91 -28.48 36.83
N CYS A 5 29.01 -27.54 37.79
CA CYS A 5 28.59 -27.79 39.17
C CYS A 5 27.06 -27.82 39.39
N ARG A 6 26.25 -27.18 38.50
CA ARG A 6 24.78 -27.21 38.56
C ARG A 6 24.17 -28.45 37.92
N LEU A 7 24.84 -29.04 36.93
CA LEU A 7 24.36 -30.28 36.28
C LEU A 7 24.50 -31.52 37.17
N ARG A 8 25.55 -31.58 38.02
CA ARG A 8 25.75 -32.69 38.96
C ARG A 8 24.66 -32.85 40.06
N ARG A 9 23.88 -31.79 40.31
CA ARG A 9 22.76 -31.87 41.29
C ARG A 9 21.45 -32.45 40.74
N ARG A 10 21.37 -32.75 39.44
CA ARG A 10 20.18 -33.32 38.78
C ARG A 10 20.37 -34.74 38.23
N GLY A 11 21.48 -35.43 38.58
CA GLY A 11 21.67 -36.83 38.18
C GLY A 11 21.89 -37.06 36.67
N ILE A 12 22.19 -36.01 35.90
CA ILE A 12 22.46 -36.09 34.46
C ILE A 12 23.94 -36.49 34.32
N SER A 13 24.20 -37.62 33.68
CA SER A 13 25.55 -38.08 33.43
C SER A 13 26.27 -37.20 32.41
N LEU A 14 27.61 -37.15 32.47
CA LEU A 14 28.40 -36.41 31.46
C LEU A 14 28.17 -36.95 30.03
N SER A 15 27.81 -38.25 29.90
CA SER A 15 27.42 -38.85 28.62
C SER A 15 26.12 -38.30 28.06
N ASP A 16 25.11 -38.05 28.92
CA ASP A 16 23.80 -37.52 28.50
C ASP A 16 23.92 -36.06 28.06
N ALA A 17 24.79 -35.28 28.72
CA ALA A 17 25.08 -33.92 28.32
C ALA A 17 25.80 -33.82 26.96
N HIS A 18 26.75 -34.75 26.70
CA HIS A 18 27.40 -34.83 25.38
C HIS A 18 26.44 -35.31 24.29
N LEU A 19 25.56 -36.29 24.59
CA LEU A 19 24.52 -36.74 23.64
C LEU A 19 23.52 -35.60 23.31
N ALA A 20 23.13 -34.81 24.30
CA ALA A 20 22.24 -33.68 24.10
C ALA A 20 22.90 -32.57 23.24
N VAL A 21 24.19 -32.32 23.44
CA VAL A 21 24.94 -31.34 22.61
C VAL A 21 25.13 -31.90 21.18
N ILE A 22 25.45 -33.18 21.02
CA ILE A 22 25.59 -33.80 19.70
C ILE A 22 24.24 -33.79 18.96
N ASN A 23 23.14 -34.14 19.63
CA ASN A 23 21.81 -34.09 19.03
C ASN A 23 21.39 -32.68 18.68
N LEU A 24 21.67 -31.66 19.52
CA LEU A 24 21.41 -30.27 19.22
C LEU A 24 22.26 -29.79 18.05
N THR A 25 23.52 -30.17 17.98
CA THR A 25 24.42 -29.85 16.87
C THR A 25 24.00 -30.57 15.59
N LEU A 26 23.54 -31.81 15.68
CA LEU A 26 23.02 -32.57 14.53
C LEU A 26 21.70 -32.00 14.02
N VAL A 27 20.80 -31.56 14.88
CA VAL A 27 19.55 -30.89 14.53
C VAL A 27 19.83 -29.53 13.91
N LEU A 28 20.79 -28.78 14.45
CA LEU A 28 21.25 -27.51 13.88
C LEU A 28 21.93 -27.70 12.51
N THR A 29 22.80 -28.74 12.36
CA THR A 29 23.45 -29.00 11.07
C THR A 29 22.49 -29.60 10.04
N LEU A 30 21.54 -30.46 10.43
CA LEU A 30 20.46 -30.95 9.57
C LEU A 30 19.49 -29.80 9.18
N GLY A 31 19.23 -28.85 10.07
CA GLY A 31 18.50 -27.63 9.77
C GLY A 31 19.24 -26.71 8.79
N LEU A 32 20.56 -26.69 8.81
CA LEU A 32 21.41 -25.94 7.86
C LEU A 32 21.59 -26.66 6.51
N LEU A 33 21.36 -27.98 6.46
CA LEU A 33 21.39 -28.81 5.25
C LEU A 33 20.01 -28.96 4.59
N SER A 34 18.92 -28.58 5.24
CA SER A 34 17.62 -28.44 4.60
C SER A 34 17.70 -27.22 3.66
N GLY A 35 17.97 -27.51 2.40
CA GLY A 35 18.41 -26.66 1.33
C GLY A 35 17.89 -25.23 1.40
N CYS A 36 18.75 -24.27 1.14
CA CYS A 36 18.35 -22.93 0.73
C CYS A 36 17.39 -23.11 -0.45
N ALA A 37 16.08 -22.99 -0.21
CA ALA A 37 15.12 -22.90 -1.29
C ALA A 37 15.45 -21.60 -2.01
N SER A 38 16.24 -21.68 -3.08
CA SER A 38 16.60 -20.55 -3.90
C SER A 38 15.38 -20.14 -4.75
N VAL A 39 15.25 -18.87 -4.99
CA VAL A 39 14.30 -18.36 -5.99
C VAL A 39 14.72 -18.91 -7.35
N PRO A 40 13.81 -19.50 -8.16
CA PRO A 40 14.14 -20.06 -9.48
C PRO A 40 14.35 -18.95 -10.51
N ALA A 41 15.47 -18.24 -10.43
CA ALA A 41 15.78 -17.05 -11.23
C ALA A 41 15.82 -17.35 -12.75
N ASP A 42 16.22 -18.56 -13.13
CA ASP A 42 16.32 -18.98 -14.52
C ASP A 42 15.01 -19.57 -15.10
N TYR A 43 13.87 -19.44 -14.37
CA TYR A 43 12.60 -19.93 -14.89
C TYR A 43 12.20 -19.16 -16.15
N PRO A 44 11.78 -19.87 -17.24
CA PRO A 44 11.40 -19.25 -18.50
C PRO A 44 10.27 -18.25 -18.30
N ARG A 45 10.44 -17.06 -18.86
CA ARG A 45 9.42 -16.00 -18.87
C ARG A 45 9.44 -15.31 -20.22
N THR A 46 8.27 -14.97 -20.72
CA THR A 46 8.12 -14.25 -21.99
C THR A 46 7.94 -12.78 -21.73
N GLU A 47 8.75 -11.94 -22.34
CA GLU A 47 8.51 -10.49 -22.31
C GLU A 47 7.18 -10.17 -22.99
N SER A 48 6.43 -9.25 -22.40
CA SER A 48 5.21 -8.74 -23.00
C SER A 48 4.99 -7.29 -22.64
N PHE A 49 4.30 -6.56 -23.51
CA PHE A 49 4.11 -5.12 -23.43
C PHE A 49 2.62 -4.77 -23.53
N ALA A 50 2.27 -3.56 -23.10
CA ALA A 50 0.93 -3.02 -23.24
C ALA A 50 0.53 -2.94 -24.72
N TYR A 51 -0.75 -3.19 -25.02
CA TYR A 51 -1.27 -2.98 -26.37
C TYR A 51 -1.45 -1.49 -26.63
N THR A 52 -1.08 -1.04 -27.84
CA THR A 52 -1.22 0.36 -28.27
C THR A 52 -2.35 0.58 -29.26
N ASP A 53 -2.84 -0.49 -29.90
CA ASP A 53 -3.91 -0.48 -30.90
C ASP A 53 -5.28 -0.79 -30.28
N THR A 54 -5.66 -0.02 -29.27
CA THR A 54 -6.90 -0.25 -28.49
C THR A 54 -8.00 0.77 -28.78
N GLY A 55 -7.74 1.70 -29.68
CA GLY A 55 -8.69 2.75 -30.03
C GLY A 55 -10.01 2.25 -30.65
N ASP A 56 -10.04 1.05 -31.24
CA ASP A 56 -11.22 0.43 -31.83
C ASP A 56 -12.14 -0.25 -30.79
N THR A 57 -11.70 -0.39 -29.54
CA THR A 57 -12.51 -0.92 -28.45
C THR A 57 -13.72 -0.01 -28.14
N HIS A 58 -14.74 -0.58 -27.50
CA HIS A 58 -15.88 0.20 -27.05
C HIS A 58 -15.46 1.36 -26.12
N LEU A 59 -14.53 1.09 -25.21
CA LEU A 59 -13.94 2.09 -24.33
C LEU A 59 -13.23 3.21 -25.12
N GLY A 60 -12.44 2.87 -26.14
CA GLY A 60 -11.78 3.83 -27.02
C GLY A 60 -12.76 4.67 -27.83
N GLN A 61 -13.88 4.08 -28.27
CA GLN A 61 -14.97 4.81 -28.94
C GLN A 61 -15.64 5.79 -27.98
N GLN A 62 -15.98 5.35 -26.77
CA GLN A 62 -16.57 6.23 -25.75
C GLN A 62 -15.66 7.41 -25.36
N ILE A 63 -14.34 7.17 -25.23
CA ILE A 63 -13.38 8.27 -24.95
C ILE A 63 -13.38 9.27 -26.10
N ARG A 64 -13.38 8.84 -27.35
CA ARG A 64 -13.44 9.73 -28.51
C ARG A 64 -14.75 10.52 -28.57
N GLU A 65 -15.86 9.87 -28.30
CA GLU A 65 -17.19 10.51 -28.34
C GLU A 65 -17.36 11.55 -27.23
N ASN A 66 -16.88 11.28 -26.02
CA ASN A 66 -17.08 12.14 -24.86
C ASN A 66 -16.01 13.24 -24.75
N PHE A 67 -14.77 12.98 -25.19
CA PHE A 67 -13.63 13.86 -24.88
C PHE A 67 -12.79 14.25 -26.12
N GLY A 68 -13.11 13.71 -27.29
CA GLY A 68 -12.33 13.93 -28.52
C GLY A 68 -11.26 12.85 -28.77
N GLY A 69 -10.70 12.83 -29.98
CA GLY A 69 -9.84 11.71 -30.43
C GLY A 69 -8.36 11.80 -30.03
N ASP A 70 -7.88 13.00 -29.69
CA ASP A 70 -6.46 13.24 -29.39
C ASP A 70 -6.34 14.05 -28.10
N LEU A 71 -6.28 13.34 -26.98
CA LEU A 71 -6.21 13.95 -25.66
C LEU A 71 -4.79 14.45 -25.38
N GLN A 72 -4.61 15.77 -25.34
CA GLN A 72 -3.35 16.43 -25.01
C GLN A 72 -3.17 16.61 -23.49
N GLN A 73 -4.24 16.51 -22.73
CA GLN A 73 -4.26 16.59 -21.27
C GLN A 73 -4.81 15.32 -20.66
N THR A 74 -4.43 15.06 -19.44
CA THR A 74 -4.98 13.98 -18.62
C THR A 74 -6.24 14.46 -17.92
N GLY A 75 -7.30 13.66 -18.00
CA GLY A 75 -8.49 13.79 -17.16
C GLY A 75 -8.36 12.91 -15.93
N LEU A 76 -8.48 13.47 -14.74
CA LEU A 76 -8.53 12.74 -13.47
C LEU A 76 -9.92 12.79 -12.85
N TYR A 77 -10.35 11.67 -12.30
CA TYR A 77 -11.56 11.53 -11.50
C TYR A 77 -11.19 10.95 -10.14
N PRO A 78 -11.34 11.72 -9.02
CA PRO A 78 -11.02 11.23 -7.68
C PRO A 78 -11.98 10.12 -7.22
N LEU A 79 -11.43 9.11 -6.57
CA LEU A 79 -12.14 7.99 -5.95
C LEU A 79 -11.90 8.06 -4.44
N ASP A 80 -12.67 8.89 -3.75
CA ASP A 80 -12.47 9.22 -2.33
C ASP A 80 -13.08 8.16 -1.40
N PHE A 81 -14.19 7.50 -1.83
CA PHE A 81 -14.88 6.51 -1.01
C PHE A 81 -14.49 5.09 -1.39
N GLY A 82 -14.35 4.22 -0.39
CA GLY A 82 -13.93 2.84 -0.59
C GLY A 82 -14.88 2.06 -1.50
N MET A 83 -16.19 2.13 -1.27
CA MET A 83 -17.18 1.49 -2.14
C MET A 83 -17.10 2.00 -3.59
N GLN A 84 -16.94 3.31 -3.80
CA GLN A 84 -16.77 3.89 -5.13
C GLN A 84 -15.51 3.36 -5.82
N ALA A 85 -14.39 3.28 -5.09
CA ALA A 85 -13.13 2.76 -5.60
C ALA A 85 -13.21 1.26 -5.96
N PHE A 86 -13.99 0.46 -5.22
CA PHE A 86 -14.28 -0.93 -5.54
C PHE A 86 -15.09 -1.05 -6.82
N VAL A 87 -16.22 -0.33 -6.89
CA VAL A 87 -17.13 -0.34 -8.05
C VAL A 87 -16.41 0.15 -9.31
N ALA A 88 -15.58 1.18 -9.19
CA ALA A 88 -14.77 1.68 -10.32
C ALA A 88 -13.86 0.59 -10.90
N ARG A 89 -13.21 -0.22 -10.05
CA ARG A 89 -12.37 -1.35 -10.48
C ARG A 89 -13.22 -2.44 -11.14
N MET A 90 -14.33 -2.83 -10.52
CA MET A 90 -15.25 -3.84 -11.07
C MET A 90 -15.78 -3.42 -12.43
N ALA A 91 -16.23 -2.17 -12.57
CA ALA A 91 -16.75 -1.62 -13.81
C ALA A 91 -15.67 -1.52 -14.90
N ALA A 92 -14.48 -1.06 -14.55
CA ALA A 92 -13.35 -0.95 -15.46
C ALA A 92 -12.94 -2.32 -16.02
N ILE A 93 -12.84 -3.36 -15.16
CA ILE A 93 -12.54 -4.74 -15.60
C ILE A 93 -13.68 -5.30 -16.49
N ALA A 94 -14.94 -4.98 -16.17
CA ALA A 94 -16.09 -5.50 -16.91
C ALA A 94 -16.13 -5.00 -18.37
N VAL A 95 -15.65 -3.78 -18.64
CA VAL A 95 -15.65 -3.18 -19.99
C VAL A 95 -14.40 -3.50 -20.81
N ALA A 96 -13.40 -4.14 -20.24
CA ALA A 96 -12.16 -4.53 -20.91
C ALA A 96 -12.41 -5.43 -22.13
N GLN A 97 -11.75 -5.14 -23.25
CA GLN A 97 -11.87 -5.91 -24.50
C GLN A 97 -10.53 -6.46 -25.01
N ARG A 98 -9.39 -5.85 -24.66
CA ARG A 98 -8.07 -6.24 -25.16
C ARG A 98 -7.14 -6.69 -24.04
N SER A 99 -6.97 -5.86 -23.00
CA SER A 99 -5.98 -6.13 -21.94
C SER A 99 -6.35 -5.55 -20.58
N LEU A 100 -5.85 -6.24 -19.56
CA LEU A 100 -5.86 -5.79 -18.17
C LEU A 100 -4.42 -5.95 -17.62
N ASP A 101 -3.85 -4.85 -17.17
CA ASP A 101 -2.55 -4.82 -16.50
C ASP A 101 -2.76 -4.38 -15.05
N VAL A 102 -2.49 -5.30 -14.12
CA VAL A 102 -2.91 -5.19 -12.71
C VAL A 102 -1.72 -5.40 -11.79
N GLN A 103 -1.39 -4.39 -10.99
CA GLN A 103 -0.23 -4.39 -10.09
C GLN A 103 -0.64 -3.99 -8.68
N TYR A 104 -0.38 -4.85 -7.66
CA TYR A 104 -0.69 -4.56 -6.27
C TYR A 104 0.35 -5.09 -5.28
N TYR A 105 0.52 -4.36 -4.18
CA TYR A 105 1.32 -4.78 -3.03
C TYR A 105 0.60 -5.84 -2.18
N ILE A 106 -0.67 -5.58 -1.83
CA ILE A 106 -1.51 -6.51 -1.06
C ILE A 106 -2.75 -6.86 -1.89
N TRP A 107 -3.06 -8.16 -1.93
CA TRP A 107 -4.30 -8.69 -2.48
C TRP A 107 -4.87 -9.72 -1.52
N ARG A 108 -5.83 -9.29 -0.68
CA ARG A 108 -6.45 -10.15 0.31
C ARG A 108 -7.30 -11.26 -0.33
N ALA A 109 -7.37 -12.41 0.35
CA ALA A 109 -8.27 -13.50 -0.04
C ALA A 109 -9.65 -13.38 0.65
N ASP A 110 -10.11 -12.16 0.85
CA ASP A 110 -11.42 -11.80 1.39
C ASP A 110 -12.46 -11.58 0.28
N SER A 111 -13.65 -11.07 0.62
CA SER A 111 -14.75 -10.84 -0.31
C SER A 111 -14.35 -9.95 -1.48
N SER A 112 -13.74 -8.79 -1.20
CA SER A 112 -13.32 -7.83 -2.24
C SER A 112 -12.28 -8.43 -3.17
N GLY A 113 -11.26 -9.09 -2.61
CA GLY A 113 -10.19 -9.70 -3.40
C GLY A 113 -10.68 -10.86 -4.26
N LYS A 114 -11.59 -11.69 -3.75
CA LYS A 114 -12.20 -12.80 -4.51
C LYS A 114 -13.11 -12.31 -5.64
N LEU A 115 -13.94 -11.30 -5.36
CA LEU A 115 -14.82 -10.72 -6.37
C LEU A 115 -14.04 -10.08 -7.52
N LEU A 116 -12.96 -9.32 -7.21
CA LEU A 116 -12.09 -8.76 -8.24
C LEU A 116 -11.34 -9.85 -9.02
N ALA A 117 -10.83 -10.90 -8.35
CA ALA A 117 -10.21 -12.04 -9.03
C ALA A 117 -11.19 -12.76 -9.97
N ASN A 118 -12.46 -12.91 -9.56
CA ASN A 118 -13.51 -13.45 -10.42
C ASN A 118 -13.78 -12.55 -11.65
N GLN A 119 -13.77 -11.24 -11.49
CA GLN A 119 -13.92 -10.32 -12.62
C GLN A 119 -12.75 -10.41 -13.61
N LEU A 120 -11.51 -10.59 -13.12
CA LEU A 120 -10.36 -10.86 -13.99
C LEU A 120 -10.54 -12.17 -14.77
N LEU A 121 -10.99 -13.24 -14.10
CA LEU A 121 -11.28 -14.52 -14.75
C LEU A 121 -12.36 -14.36 -15.83
N GLN A 122 -13.47 -13.70 -15.51
CA GLN A 122 -14.55 -13.44 -16.49
C GLN A 122 -14.06 -12.59 -17.68
N ALA A 123 -13.17 -11.62 -17.46
CA ALA A 123 -12.55 -10.87 -18.55
C ALA A 123 -11.69 -11.78 -19.44
N ALA A 124 -10.90 -12.64 -18.83
CA ALA A 124 -10.07 -13.62 -19.55
C ALA A 124 -10.91 -14.61 -20.37
N GLU A 125 -12.05 -15.06 -19.83
CA GLU A 125 -13.04 -15.91 -20.54
C GLU A 125 -13.61 -15.20 -21.78
N ARG A 126 -13.70 -13.85 -21.77
CA ARG A 126 -14.09 -13.05 -22.93
C ARG A 126 -12.96 -12.87 -23.94
N GLY A 127 -11.76 -13.39 -23.66
CA GLY A 127 -10.57 -13.27 -24.53
C GLY A 127 -9.63 -12.10 -24.18
N VAL A 128 -9.87 -11.40 -23.08
CA VAL A 128 -9.01 -10.31 -22.60
C VAL A 128 -7.71 -10.88 -22.04
N ARG A 129 -6.56 -10.35 -22.48
CA ARG A 129 -5.26 -10.67 -21.88
C ARG A 129 -5.16 -10.04 -20.48
N VAL A 130 -4.87 -10.83 -19.46
CA VAL A 130 -4.69 -10.39 -18.08
C VAL A 130 -3.25 -10.62 -17.63
N ARG A 131 -2.55 -9.57 -17.25
CA ARG A 131 -1.26 -9.62 -16.56
C ARG A 131 -1.46 -9.18 -15.11
N LEU A 132 -1.27 -10.11 -14.16
CA LEU A 132 -1.43 -9.86 -12.73
C LEU A 132 -0.06 -9.92 -12.04
N LEU A 133 0.45 -8.76 -11.59
CA LEU A 133 1.71 -8.63 -10.87
C LEU A 133 1.45 -8.33 -9.39
N LEU A 134 1.85 -9.24 -8.51
CA LEU A 134 1.66 -9.10 -7.07
C LEU A 134 3.01 -9.10 -6.35
N ASP A 135 3.18 -8.23 -5.36
CA ASP A 135 4.25 -8.40 -4.39
C ASP A 135 4.03 -9.68 -3.59
N ASP A 136 5.10 -10.45 -3.38
CA ASP A 136 4.96 -11.78 -2.77
C ASP A 136 4.80 -11.76 -1.23
N LEU A 137 4.81 -10.60 -0.57
CA LEU A 137 4.69 -10.53 0.88
C LEU A 137 3.37 -11.11 1.39
N ASP A 138 2.26 -10.73 0.73
CA ASP A 138 0.90 -11.10 1.15
C ASP A 138 0.38 -12.39 0.47
N THR A 139 1.21 -13.11 -0.28
CA THR A 139 0.75 -14.31 -1.03
C THR A 139 0.87 -15.62 -0.24
N GLN A 140 1.32 -15.60 1.01
CA GLN A 140 1.44 -16.81 1.83
C GLN A 140 0.09 -17.55 1.93
N GLY A 141 0.10 -18.84 1.55
CA GLY A 141 -1.10 -19.68 1.56
C GLY A 141 -2.08 -19.43 0.39
N LYS A 142 -1.73 -18.57 -0.58
CA LYS A 142 -2.57 -18.26 -1.75
C LYS A 142 -2.08 -18.93 -3.03
N ASP A 143 -0.97 -19.66 -2.99
CA ASP A 143 -0.33 -20.23 -4.17
C ASP A 143 -1.26 -21.08 -5.04
N ALA A 144 -2.11 -21.92 -4.42
CA ALA A 144 -3.06 -22.75 -5.16
C ALA A 144 -4.09 -21.89 -5.94
N GLY A 145 -4.61 -20.83 -5.33
CA GLY A 145 -5.56 -19.92 -5.98
C GLY A 145 -4.92 -19.11 -7.11
N LEU A 146 -3.68 -18.64 -6.91
CA LEU A 146 -2.94 -17.89 -7.92
C LEU A 146 -2.55 -18.80 -9.11
N LEU A 147 -2.12 -20.02 -8.85
CA LEU A 147 -1.86 -21.03 -9.88
C LEU A 147 -3.14 -21.42 -10.63
N GLN A 148 -4.29 -21.53 -9.93
CA GLN A 148 -5.57 -21.79 -10.57
C GLN A 148 -5.94 -20.69 -11.57
N LEU A 149 -5.71 -19.42 -11.24
CA LEU A 149 -5.89 -18.30 -12.19
C LEU A 149 -4.92 -18.41 -13.37
N ASP A 150 -3.64 -18.71 -13.11
CA ASP A 150 -2.57 -18.84 -14.10
C ASP A 150 -2.77 -20.01 -15.07
N THR A 151 -3.64 -20.99 -14.74
CA THR A 151 -4.01 -22.07 -15.68
C THR A 151 -4.86 -21.58 -16.86
N HIS A 152 -5.47 -20.40 -16.75
CA HIS A 152 -6.27 -19.85 -17.84
C HIS A 152 -5.35 -19.27 -18.94
N PRO A 153 -5.53 -19.62 -20.23
CA PRO A 153 -4.60 -19.24 -21.30
C PRO A 153 -4.42 -17.73 -21.51
N ASN A 154 -5.38 -16.93 -21.06
CA ASN A 154 -5.35 -15.47 -21.15
C ASN A 154 -4.94 -14.78 -19.84
N ILE A 155 -4.55 -15.51 -18.79
CA ILE A 155 -4.08 -14.94 -17.51
C ILE A 155 -2.64 -15.39 -17.30
N GLU A 156 -1.77 -14.44 -17.00
CA GLU A 156 -0.43 -14.71 -16.47
C GLU A 156 -0.27 -14.00 -15.12
N VAL A 157 0.14 -14.76 -14.11
CA VAL A 157 0.38 -14.25 -12.76
C VAL A 157 1.88 -14.26 -12.48
N ARG A 158 2.43 -13.10 -12.11
CA ARG A 158 3.82 -12.98 -11.66
C ARG A 158 3.90 -12.48 -10.22
N LEU A 159 4.87 -13.03 -9.50
CA LEU A 159 5.20 -12.63 -8.14
C LEU A 159 6.46 -11.76 -8.15
N PHE A 160 6.35 -10.55 -7.62
CA PHE A 160 7.47 -9.63 -7.55
C PHE A 160 8.26 -9.85 -6.26
N ASN A 161 9.58 -9.93 -6.38
CA ASN A 161 10.51 -10.17 -5.28
C ASN A 161 10.11 -11.37 -4.39
N ALA A 162 9.93 -12.52 -5.04
CA ALA A 162 9.35 -13.72 -4.47
C ALA A 162 10.21 -14.35 -3.36
N PHE A 163 9.54 -14.96 -2.39
CA PHE A 163 10.17 -15.79 -1.35
C PHE A 163 10.52 -17.16 -1.92
N GLY A 164 11.78 -17.60 -1.77
CA GLY A 164 12.18 -18.97 -2.08
C GLY A 164 11.49 -19.99 -1.16
N HIS A 165 11.33 -19.68 0.13
CA HIS A 165 10.61 -20.50 1.10
C HIS A 165 9.11 -20.18 1.12
N ARG A 166 8.30 -20.94 0.39
CA ARG A 166 6.84 -20.72 0.31
C ARG A 166 6.10 -21.02 1.62
N GLY A 167 6.55 -22.01 2.39
CA GLY A 167 5.89 -22.47 3.61
C GLY A 167 6.06 -21.57 4.84
N SER A 168 7.12 -20.74 4.90
CA SER A 168 7.41 -19.89 6.05
C SER A 168 8.07 -18.58 5.67
N ARG A 169 7.33 -17.49 5.77
CA ARG A 169 7.86 -16.13 5.55
C ARG A 169 8.95 -15.75 6.54
N ALA A 170 8.79 -16.13 7.82
CA ALA A 170 9.78 -15.86 8.86
C ALA A 170 11.15 -16.51 8.53
N TRP A 171 11.15 -17.75 8.03
CA TRP A 171 12.38 -18.42 7.59
C TRP A 171 12.95 -17.78 6.32
N GLY A 172 12.10 -17.38 5.38
CA GLY A 172 12.51 -16.62 4.20
C GLY A 172 13.23 -15.33 4.57
N PHE A 173 12.64 -14.52 5.45
CA PHE A 173 13.29 -13.30 5.95
C PHE A 173 14.60 -13.59 6.68
N ALA A 174 14.69 -14.63 7.50
CA ALA A 174 15.92 -14.99 8.21
C ALA A 174 17.06 -15.38 7.25
N SER A 175 16.73 -16.01 6.11
CA SER A 175 17.71 -16.48 5.13
C SER A 175 18.13 -15.42 4.10
N ASP A 176 17.25 -14.43 3.81
CA ASP A 176 17.48 -13.42 2.75
C ASP A 176 16.86 -12.06 3.11
N LEU A 177 17.17 -11.58 4.33
CA LEU A 177 16.60 -10.34 4.87
C LEU A 177 16.91 -9.14 3.97
N ARG A 178 18.11 -9.07 3.38
CA ARG A 178 18.53 -7.92 2.57
C ARG A 178 17.61 -7.74 1.37
N ARG A 179 17.38 -8.77 0.57
CA ARG A 179 16.52 -8.72 -0.62
C ARG A 179 15.04 -8.59 -0.22
N LEU A 180 14.59 -9.45 0.69
CA LEU A 180 13.18 -9.54 1.07
C LEU A 180 12.67 -8.35 1.90
N ASN A 181 13.55 -7.48 2.40
CA ASN A 181 13.15 -6.23 3.03
C ASN A 181 12.69 -5.16 2.03
N HIS A 182 13.02 -5.31 0.75
CA HIS A 182 12.52 -4.46 -0.33
C HIS A 182 11.20 -5.00 -0.87
N ARG A 183 10.19 -4.13 -1.04
CA ARG A 183 8.86 -4.53 -1.49
C ARG A 183 8.36 -3.64 -2.62
N MET A 184 7.58 -4.21 -3.53
CA MET A 184 6.87 -3.45 -4.55
C MET A 184 5.58 -2.88 -3.94
N HIS A 185 5.59 -1.57 -3.65
CA HIS A 185 4.42 -0.91 -3.04
C HIS A 185 3.55 -0.18 -4.06
N ASN A 186 3.76 -0.42 -5.34
CA ASN A 186 2.99 0.12 -6.47
C ASN A 186 1.56 -0.43 -6.49
N LYS A 187 0.60 0.39 -6.95
CA LYS A 187 -0.81 0.02 -7.08
C LYS A 187 -1.39 0.64 -8.34
N SER A 188 -1.69 -0.19 -9.33
CA SER A 188 -2.34 0.24 -10.58
C SER A 188 -3.25 -0.84 -11.15
N LEU A 189 -4.29 -0.41 -11.85
CA LEU A 189 -5.16 -1.23 -12.66
C LEU A 189 -5.42 -0.49 -13.97
N THR A 190 -4.91 -1.00 -15.08
CA THR A 190 -5.02 -0.37 -16.39
C THR A 190 -5.83 -1.25 -17.33
N VAL A 191 -6.77 -0.65 -18.02
CA VAL A 191 -7.72 -1.30 -18.93
C VAL A 191 -7.50 -0.83 -20.35
N ASP A 192 -7.23 -1.77 -21.24
CA ASP A 192 -7.05 -1.54 -22.69
C ASP A 192 -6.03 -0.43 -23.03
N ASN A 193 -5.12 -0.10 -22.12
CA ASN A 193 -4.22 1.05 -22.22
C ASN A 193 -4.94 2.39 -22.49
N LEU A 194 -6.17 2.54 -21.99
CA LEU A 194 -7.06 3.69 -22.21
C LEU A 194 -7.54 4.34 -20.92
N VAL A 195 -7.72 3.55 -19.85
CA VAL A 195 -8.11 4.01 -18.52
C VAL A 195 -7.20 3.35 -17.50
N THR A 196 -6.77 4.10 -16.49
CA THR A 196 -6.01 3.56 -15.38
C THR A 196 -6.55 4.04 -14.03
N ILE A 197 -6.47 3.21 -13.02
CA ILE A 197 -6.73 3.55 -11.62
C ILE A 197 -5.42 3.42 -10.86
N VAL A 198 -4.97 4.50 -10.24
CA VAL A 198 -3.74 4.56 -9.43
C VAL A 198 -4.02 5.25 -8.11
N GLY A 199 -3.28 4.91 -7.06
CA GLY A 199 -3.46 5.55 -5.75
C GLY A 199 -2.86 4.77 -4.58
N GLY A 200 -3.47 4.93 -3.41
CA GLY A 200 -2.99 4.33 -2.16
C GLY A 200 -3.60 2.97 -1.83
N ARG A 201 -4.80 2.64 -2.37
CA ARG A 201 -5.56 1.44 -1.97
C ARG A 201 -4.94 0.16 -2.49
N ASN A 202 -4.78 -0.80 -1.59
CA ASN A 202 -4.60 -2.21 -1.94
C ASN A 202 -5.96 -2.88 -2.22
N ILE A 203 -5.94 -4.20 -2.45
CA ILE A 203 -7.15 -5.00 -2.61
C ILE A 203 -7.44 -5.72 -1.28
N GLY A 204 -8.55 -5.37 -0.65
CA GLY A 204 -9.01 -5.93 0.62
C GLY A 204 -10.23 -5.18 1.15
N ASN A 205 -11.03 -5.86 1.98
CA ASN A 205 -12.29 -5.32 2.53
C ASN A 205 -12.07 -4.02 3.30
N GLU A 206 -10.92 -3.89 3.99
CA GLU A 206 -10.52 -2.72 4.76
C GLU A 206 -10.32 -1.45 3.90
N TYR A 207 -10.07 -1.60 2.59
CA TYR A 207 -9.86 -0.50 1.66
C TYR A 207 -11.14 -0.07 0.91
N PHE A 208 -12.20 -0.88 0.98
CA PHE A 208 -13.40 -0.71 0.16
C PHE A 208 -14.69 -0.55 0.97
N ASP A 209 -14.58 -0.18 2.24
CA ASP A 209 -15.71 -0.03 3.17
C ASP A 209 -16.55 -1.33 3.32
N ALA A 210 -15.92 -2.49 3.08
CA ALA A 210 -16.54 -3.80 3.14
C ALA A 210 -16.21 -4.57 4.44
N SER A 211 -15.47 -3.96 5.37
CA SER A 211 -15.09 -4.54 6.66
C SER A 211 -15.85 -3.89 7.81
N GLU A 212 -16.40 -4.71 8.70
CA GLU A 212 -17.03 -4.24 9.94
C GLU A 212 -15.99 -3.85 11.02
N ASP A 213 -14.77 -4.40 10.94
CA ASP A 213 -13.75 -4.28 12.00
C ASP A 213 -12.70 -3.20 11.70
N THR A 214 -12.44 -2.90 10.43
CA THR A 214 -11.36 -2.00 10.02
C THR A 214 -11.71 -1.29 8.72
N ALA A 215 -11.60 0.03 8.72
CA ALA A 215 -11.76 0.85 7.51
C ALA A 215 -10.54 1.75 7.33
N PHE A 216 -9.99 1.80 6.11
CA PHE A 216 -8.92 2.72 5.75
C PHE A 216 -9.48 3.89 4.95
N THR A 217 -9.22 5.11 5.44
CA THR A 217 -9.43 6.31 4.63
C THR A 217 -8.29 6.44 3.65
N ASP A 218 -8.57 6.30 2.35
CA ASP A 218 -7.55 6.35 1.30
C ASP A 218 -8.06 7.04 0.03
N LEU A 219 -7.17 7.36 -0.90
CA LEU A 219 -7.46 8.09 -2.12
C LEU A 219 -6.85 7.39 -3.33
N ASP A 220 -7.67 7.18 -4.36
CA ASP A 220 -7.22 6.82 -5.71
C ASP A 220 -7.71 7.84 -6.72
N VAL A 221 -7.15 7.80 -7.90
CA VAL A 221 -7.63 8.53 -9.07
C VAL A 221 -7.83 7.59 -10.25
N LEU A 222 -8.94 7.77 -10.96
CA LEU A 222 -9.16 7.18 -12.27
C LEU A 222 -8.71 8.19 -13.32
N ALA A 223 -7.89 7.76 -14.27
CA ALA A 223 -7.29 8.62 -15.27
C ALA A 223 -7.61 8.17 -16.70
N VAL A 224 -7.76 9.15 -17.58
CA VAL A 224 -7.82 9.00 -19.04
C VAL A 224 -6.82 9.95 -19.70
N GLY A 225 -6.34 9.65 -20.90
CA GLY A 225 -5.39 10.48 -21.64
C GLY A 225 -3.93 10.07 -21.47
N PRO A 226 -2.96 10.98 -21.68
CA PRO A 226 -1.54 10.65 -21.83
C PRO A 226 -0.93 9.86 -20.67
N LEU A 227 -1.33 10.17 -19.43
CA LEU A 227 -0.84 9.48 -18.23
C LEU A 227 -1.01 7.95 -18.28
N VAL A 228 -2.04 7.46 -18.99
CA VAL A 228 -2.31 6.01 -19.07
C VAL A 228 -1.16 5.26 -19.73
N ALA A 229 -0.60 5.83 -20.80
CA ALA A 229 0.56 5.26 -21.48
C ALA A 229 1.80 5.23 -20.57
N ASP A 230 2.01 6.27 -19.76
CA ASP A 230 3.13 6.32 -18.80
C ASP A 230 2.98 5.23 -17.73
N VAL A 231 1.75 5.02 -17.20
CA VAL A 231 1.47 3.94 -16.25
C VAL A 231 1.69 2.57 -16.88
N SER A 232 1.28 2.36 -18.13
CA SER A 232 1.50 1.11 -18.84
C SER A 232 2.98 0.85 -19.10
N ASN A 233 3.75 1.85 -19.50
CA ASN A 233 5.19 1.76 -19.68
C ASN A 233 5.91 1.42 -18.36
N MET A 234 5.52 2.06 -17.26
CA MET A 234 6.04 1.71 -15.93
C MET A 234 5.68 0.27 -15.56
N PHE A 235 4.42 -0.16 -15.77
CA PHE A 235 4.03 -1.55 -15.52
C PHE A 235 4.89 -2.53 -16.32
N ASP A 236 5.16 -2.27 -17.60
CA ASP A 236 5.99 -3.11 -18.44
C ASP A 236 7.43 -3.24 -17.94
N LEU A 237 8.02 -2.16 -17.37
CA LEU A 237 9.33 -2.22 -16.70
C LEU A 237 9.32 -3.19 -15.53
N TYR A 238 8.29 -3.17 -14.70
CA TYR A 238 8.14 -4.07 -13.55
C TYR A 238 7.86 -5.50 -13.99
N TRP A 239 6.95 -5.68 -14.96
CA TRP A 239 6.55 -6.97 -15.48
C TRP A 239 7.70 -7.74 -16.11
N ASN A 240 8.54 -7.06 -16.88
CA ASN A 240 9.67 -7.66 -17.59
C ASN A 240 10.97 -7.67 -16.77
N SER A 241 10.95 -7.18 -15.53
CA SER A 241 12.13 -7.18 -14.65
C SER A 241 12.48 -8.57 -14.15
N ASP A 242 13.75 -8.77 -13.77
CA ASP A 242 14.24 -10.02 -13.19
C ASP A 242 13.59 -10.36 -11.84
N MET A 243 12.95 -9.39 -11.20
CA MET A 243 12.24 -9.57 -9.93
C MET A 243 10.84 -10.15 -10.09
N ALA A 244 10.24 -10.10 -11.30
CA ALA A 244 8.90 -10.57 -11.60
C ALA A 244 8.94 -12.01 -12.16
N LEU A 245 8.63 -12.99 -11.34
CA LEU A 245 8.67 -14.40 -11.72
C LEU A 245 7.27 -14.99 -11.86
N PRO A 246 6.99 -15.78 -12.90
CA PRO A 246 5.72 -16.49 -13.03
C PRO A 246 5.43 -17.33 -11.79
N VAL A 247 4.18 -17.31 -11.33
CA VAL A 247 3.76 -18.12 -10.16
C VAL A 247 4.02 -19.61 -10.39
N ALA A 248 3.95 -20.06 -11.65
CA ALA A 248 4.27 -21.43 -12.07
C ALA A 248 5.71 -21.86 -11.73
N ALA A 249 6.64 -20.91 -11.55
CA ALA A 249 8.02 -21.20 -11.12
C ALA A 249 8.10 -21.82 -9.71
N PHE A 250 7.05 -21.66 -8.92
CA PHE A 250 6.99 -22.11 -7.52
C PHE A 250 6.16 -23.38 -7.32
N THR A 251 5.67 -24.02 -8.39
CA THR A 251 4.85 -25.24 -8.32
C THR A 251 5.56 -26.42 -7.64
N GLY A 252 6.88 -26.55 -7.83
CA GLY A 252 7.68 -27.58 -7.19
C GLY A 252 7.84 -27.44 -5.67
N ALA A 253 7.49 -26.29 -5.10
CA ALA A 253 7.52 -26.06 -3.65
C ALA A 253 6.25 -26.56 -2.94
N HIS A 254 5.20 -26.91 -3.69
CA HIS A 254 3.94 -27.45 -3.21
C HIS A 254 3.56 -28.65 -4.08
N ASP A 255 3.14 -29.73 -3.45
CA ASP A 255 2.54 -30.92 -4.10
C ASP A 255 1.12 -30.56 -4.64
N LEU A 256 1.06 -29.53 -5.53
CA LEU A 256 -0.19 -29.10 -6.16
C LEU A 256 -0.54 -30.06 -7.29
N THR A 257 -1.21 -31.15 -6.93
CA THR A 257 -1.79 -32.09 -7.89
C THR A 257 -2.92 -31.42 -8.68
N GLY A 258 -3.24 -31.93 -9.87
CA GLY A 258 -4.41 -31.46 -10.64
C GLY A 258 -5.70 -31.51 -9.81
N GLU A 259 -5.84 -32.47 -8.90
CA GLU A 259 -6.98 -32.57 -7.97
C GLU A 259 -7.03 -31.40 -6.97
N ALA A 260 -5.89 -30.98 -6.41
CA ALA A 260 -5.82 -29.82 -5.50
C ALA A 260 -6.20 -28.50 -6.21
N LEU A 261 -5.84 -28.35 -7.48
CA LEU A 261 -6.21 -27.19 -8.29
C LEU A 261 -7.71 -27.19 -8.62
N LEU A 262 -8.29 -28.36 -8.99
CA LEU A 262 -9.71 -28.49 -9.24
C LEU A 262 -10.54 -28.20 -7.99
N ASP A 263 -10.11 -28.69 -6.82
CA ASP A 263 -10.75 -28.41 -5.54
C ASP A 263 -10.63 -26.93 -5.15
N ALA A 264 -9.50 -26.28 -5.41
CA ALA A 264 -9.33 -24.83 -5.22
C ALA A 264 -10.32 -24.04 -6.10
N GLY A 265 -10.47 -24.41 -7.37
CA GLY A 265 -11.43 -23.80 -8.29
C GLY A 265 -12.90 -23.98 -7.84
N ALA A 266 -13.27 -25.18 -7.40
CA ALA A 266 -14.61 -25.45 -6.89
C ALA A 266 -14.93 -24.62 -5.62
N ARG A 267 -13.99 -24.56 -4.67
CA ARG A 267 -14.12 -23.72 -3.47
C ARG A 267 -14.21 -22.24 -3.82
N PHE A 268 -13.41 -21.77 -4.76
CA PHE A 268 -13.46 -20.39 -5.24
C PHE A 268 -14.84 -20.04 -5.79
N LYS A 269 -15.37 -20.87 -6.70
CA LYS A 269 -16.72 -20.67 -7.27
C LYS A 269 -17.81 -20.63 -6.21
N ALA A 270 -17.84 -21.61 -5.30
CA ALA A 270 -18.82 -21.64 -4.22
C ALA A 270 -18.77 -20.39 -3.33
N THR A 271 -17.55 -19.86 -3.09
CA THR A 271 -17.39 -18.61 -2.34
C THR A 271 -17.89 -17.41 -3.13
N ILE A 272 -17.63 -17.32 -4.44
CA ILE A 272 -18.14 -16.23 -5.28
C ILE A 272 -19.67 -16.19 -5.26
N ASP A 273 -20.34 -17.32 -5.40
CA ASP A 273 -21.82 -17.40 -5.35
C ASP A 273 -22.36 -16.85 -4.01
N GLN A 274 -21.68 -17.12 -2.91
CA GLN A 274 -22.02 -16.58 -1.60
C GLN A 274 -21.76 -15.07 -1.50
N GLU A 275 -20.61 -14.58 -1.97
CA GLU A 275 -20.23 -13.17 -1.91
C GLU A 275 -21.15 -12.29 -2.76
N LEU A 276 -21.57 -12.77 -3.93
CA LEU A 276 -22.52 -12.07 -4.79
C LEU A 276 -23.90 -11.89 -4.13
N ALA A 277 -24.26 -12.74 -3.17
CA ALA A 277 -25.48 -12.61 -2.37
C ALA A 277 -25.29 -11.78 -1.09
N SER A 278 -24.10 -11.24 -0.84
CA SER A 278 -23.78 -10.50 0.39
C SER A 278 -24.51 -9.16 0.50
N PRO A 279 -24.79 -8.66 1.72
CA PRO A 279 -25.38 -7.34 1.93
C PRO A 279 -24.53 -6.20 1.33
N TYR A 280 -23.21 -6.34 1.32
CA TYR A 280 -22.31 -5.37 0.71
C TYR A 280 -22.55 -5.23 -0.81
N ILE A 281 -22.65 -6.33 -1.53
CA ILE A 281 -22.94 -6.32 -2.97
C ILE A 281 -24.36 -5.83 -3.25
N GLN A 282 -25.32 -6.14 -2.40
CA GLN A 282 -26.66 -5.56 -2.51
C GLN A 282 -26.62 -4.04 -2.35
N ALA A 283 -25.87 -3.52 -1.37
CA ALA A 283 -25.68 -2.08 -1.20
C ALA A 283 -24.99 -1.43 -2.42
N VAL A 284 -24.04 -2.13 -3.06
CA VAL A 284 -23.43 -1.69 -4.32
C VAL A 284 -24.47 -1.55 -5.43
N TYR A 285 -25.36 -2.53 -5.59
CA TYR A 285 -26.41 -2.47 -6.63
C TYR A 285 -27.49 -1.41 -6.34
N GLU A 286 -27.81 -1.18 -5.07
CA GLU A 286 -28.77 -0.16 -4.66
C GLU A 286 -28.17 1.26 -4.75
N SER A 287 -26.84 1.38 -4.69
CA SER A 287 -26.14 2.65 -4.87
C SER A 287 -26.24 3.13 -6.33
N ARG A 288 -26.21 4.45 -6.53
CA ARG A 288 -26.13 5.03 -7.89
C ARG A 288 -24.70 5.10 -8.42
N ILE A 289 -23.71 4.55 -7.70
CA ILE A 289 -22.29 4.64 -8.04
C ILE A 289 -22.00 4.09 -9.44
N LEU A 290 -22.61 2.97 -9.82
CA LEU A 290 -22.44 2.40 -11.17
C LEU A 290 -22.91 3.36 -12.28
N ASP A 291 -23.98 4.11 -12.04
CA ASP A 291 -24.48 5.10 -12.99
C ASP A 291 -23.59 6.36 -13.03
N GLU A 292 -23.03 6.76 -11.89
CA GLU A 292 -22.11 7.89 -11.77
C GLU A 292 -20.76 7.61 -12.44
N LEU A 293 -20.29 6.36 -12.41
CA LEU A 293 -19.04 5.92 -13.00
C LEU A 293 -19.11 5.62 -14.51
N ARG A 294 -20.22 5.97 -15.18
CA ARG A 294 -20.23 5.97 -16.66
C ARG A 294 -19.42 7.15 -17.17
N LEU A 295 -18.51 6.93 -18.12
CA LEU A 295 -17.63 7.98 -18.68
C LEU A 295 -18.41 9.22 -19.12
N SER A 296 -19.61 9.05 -19.67
CA SER A 296 -20.49 10.14 -20.11
C SER A 296 -21.08 10.99 -18.96
N ARG A 297 -20.98 10.53 -17.71
CA ARG A 297 -21.46 11.22 -16.50
C ARG A 297 -20.37 11.69 -15.58
N MET A 298 -19.16 11.14 -15.74
CA MET A 298 -18.02 11.53 -14.91
C MET A 298 -17.54 12.93 -15.28
N THR A 299 -17.41 13.78 -14.29
CA THR A 299 -16.78 15.10 -14.47
C THR A 299 -15.29 14.97 -14.22
N PHE A 300 -14.52 14.86 -15.30
CA PHE A 300 -13.08 14.80 -15.23
C PHE A 300 -12.48 16.19 -14.99
N LEU A 301 -11.50 16.26 -14.13
CA LEU A 301 -10.63 17.39 -13.93
C LEU A 301 -9.46 17.27 -14.91
N TRP A 302 -9.33 18.24 -15.84
CA TRP A 302 -8.33 18.20 -16.90
C TRP A 302 -7.11 19.04 -16.54
N GLY A 303 -5.92 18.50 -16.82
CA GLY A 303 -4.68 19.21 -16.53
C GLY A 303 -3.43 18.47 -17.01
N SER A 304 -2.27 19.06 -16.71
CA SER A 304 -0.98 18.41 -16.88
C SER A 304 -0.77 17.41 -15.78
N ALA A 305 -0.49 16.15 -16.16
CA ALA A 305 -0.17 15.06 -15.23
C ALA A 305 1.21 14.50 -15.53
N GLN A 306 1.90 14.11 -14.49
CA GLN A 306 3.19 13.40 -14.57
C GLN A 306 3.13 12.17 -13.67
N LEU A 307 3.50 11.00 -14.22
CA LEU A 307 3.76 9.83 -13.40
C LEU A 307 5.14 9.96 -12.78
N ILE A 308 5.21 9.80 -11.46
CA ILE A 308 6.47 9.71 -10.71
C ILE A 308 6.52 8.34 -10.08
N TYR A 309 7.62 7.62 -10.27
CA TYR A 309 7.76 6.25 -9.78
C TYR A 309 9.22 5.88 -9.52
N ASP A 310 9.40 4.88 -8.69
CA ASP A 310 10.70 4.22 -8.49
C ASP A 310 10.96 3.21 -9.62
N ASP A 311 12.17 3.18 -10.14
CA ASP A 311 12.61 2.12 -11.06
C ASP A 311 12.68 0.78 -10.30
N PRO A 312 12.27 -0.37 -10.87
CA PRO A 312 12.39 -1.67 -10.20
C PRO A 312 13.83 -1.99 -9.77
N ARG A 313 14.84 -1.44 -10.46
CA ARG A 313 16.26 -1.56 -10.09
C ARG A 313 16.63 -0.84 -8.79
N LYS A 314 15.77 0.03 -8.23
CA LYS A 314 15.96 0.62 -6.89
C LYS A 314 16.34 -0.43 -5.85
N MET A 315 15.83 -1.65 -5.99
CA MET A 315 16.10 -2.75 -5.07
C MET A 315 17.56 -3.23 -5.08
N ASP A 316 18.29 -2.97 -6.15
CA ASP A 316 19.70 -3.36 -6.31
C ASP A 316 20.67 -2.26 -5.87
N TYR A 317 20.21 -1.00 -5.84
CA TYR A 317 21.04 0.15 -5.53
C TYR A 317 20.98 0.55 -4.07
N GLN A 318 22.13 0.89 -3.50
CA GLN A 318 22.25 1.44 -2.14
C GLN A 318 22.23 2.97 -2.13
N GLU A 319 22.53 3.59 -3.25
CA GLU A 319 22.59 5.04 -3.41
C GLU A 319 21.26 5.59 -3.95
N ILE A 320 20.72 6.58 -3.25
CA ILE A 320 19.48 7.24 -3.64
C ILE A 320 19.80 8.23 -4.77
N THR A 321 19.27 7.98 -5.96
CA THR A 321 19.46 8.81 -7.15
C THR A 321 18.13 9.19 -7.78
N GLU A 322 18.08 10.31 -8.50
CA GLU A 322 16.90 10.74 -9.26
C GLU A 322 16.50 9.72 -10.34
N ALA A 323 17.48 9.02 -10.93
CA ALA A 323 17.23 8.07 -12.00
C ALA A 323 16.49 6.80 -11.54
N THR A 324 16.57 6.46 -10.25
CA THR A 324 16.02 5.20 -9.72
C THR A 324 15.04 5.40 -8.58
N HIS A 325 15.03 6.58 -7.95
CA HIS A 325 14.24 6.84 -6.74
C HIS A 325 13.25 7.98 -6.95
N MET A 326 12.05 7.78 -6.46
CA MET A 326 10.96 8.76 -6.52
C MET A 326 11.18 9.97 -5.62
N ALA A 327 11.73 9.79 -4.42
CA ALA A 327 11.89 10.88 -3.45
C ALA A 327 12.72 12.07 -3.97
N PRO A 328 13.86 11.90 -4.66
CA PRO A 328 14.59 13.00 -5.29
C PRO A 328 13.83 13.69 -6.41
N GLN A 329 12.91 12.99 -7.09
CA GLN A 329 12.06 13.58 -8.13
C GLN A 329 10.96 14.46 -7.52
N LEU A 330 10.37 14.04 -6.39
CA LEU A 330 9.31 14.79 -5.69
C LEU A 330 9.81 16.02 -4.94
N ALA A 331 10.95 15.94 -4.26
CA ALA A 331 11.43 16.98 -3.38
C ALA A 331 11.56 18.36 -4.03
N PRO A 332 12.11 18.52 -5.27
CA PRO A 332 12.22 19.82 -5.92
C PRO A 332 10.88 20.48 -6.23
N LEU A 333 9.83 19.68 -6.49
CA LEU A 333 8.50 20.16 -6.87
C LEU A 333 7.82 20.90 -5.72
N PHE A 334 8.03 20.44 -4.49
CA PHE A 334 7.52 21.08 -3.28
C PHE A 334 8.48 22.11 -2.68
N ALA A 335 9.76 22.10 -3.06
CA ALA A 335 10.77 23.05 -2.57
C ALA A 335 10.48 24.49 -3.00
N ASN A 336 9.80 24.68 -4.12
CA ASN A 336 9.45 25.99 -4.70
C ASN A 336 8.09 26.52 -4.21
N ALA A 337 7.43 25.83 -3.27
CA ALA A 337 6.19 26.34 -2.70
C ALA A 337 6.42 27.67 -1.96
N GLU A 338 5.53 28.63 -2.22
CA GLU A 338 5.62 30.00 -1.68
C GLU A 338 4.56 30.27 -0.61
N LYS A 339 3.39 29.59 -0.67
CA LYS A 339 2.25 29.89 0.20
C LYS A 339 2.02 28.77 1.22
N GLU A 340 1.82 27.56 0.73
CA GLU A 340 1.43 26.44 1.58
C GLU A 340 1.86 25.10 1.00
N VAL A 341 2.27 24.20 1.90
CA VAL A 341 2.43 22.77 1.63
C VAL A 341 1.56 21.99 2.60
N VAL A 342 0.70 21.12 2.07
CA VAL A 342 -0.10 20.17 2.86
C VAL A 342 0.37 18.75 2.60
N VAL A 343 0.55 18.00 3.67
CA VAL A 343 1.00 16.60 3.61
C VAL A 343 0.03 15.72 4.40
N VAL A 344 -0.45 14.67 3.77
CA VAL A 344 -1.18 13.59 4.42
C VAL A 344 -0.38 12.31 4.22
N SER A 345 0.12 11.73 5.30
CA SER A 345 0.93 10.51 5.25
C SER A 345 0.66 9.64 6.47
N PRO A 346 0.09 8.44 6.30
CA PRO A 346 -0.22 7.54 7.42
C PRO A 346 1.03 7.08 8.16
N TYR A 347 2.11 6.84 7.42
CA TYR A 347 3.42 6.52 7.93
C TYR A 347 4.34 7.73 7.68
N PHE A 348 4.63 8.43 8.78
CA PHE A 348 5.37 9.68 8.74
C PHE A 348 6.57 9.60 9.69
N VAL A 349 7.75 9.38 9.14
CA VAL A 349 9.03 9.38 9.87
C VAL A 349 10.00 10.26 9.11
N PRO A 350 9.96 11.59 9.35
CA PRO A 350 10.63 12.57 8.48
C PRO A 350 12.17 12.51 8.55
N GLY A 351 12.73 12.03 9.63
CA GLY A 351 14.16 12.15 9.87
C GLY A 351 14.63 13.61 9.94
N ASP A 352 15.88 13.83 10.32
CA ASP A 352 16.44 15.20 10.46
C ASP A 352 16.44 16.00 9.14
N LYS A 353 16.56 15.30 8.00
CA LYS A 353 16.62 15.98 6.69
C LYS A 353 15.29 16.62 6.34
N LEU A 354 14.19 15.90 6.51
CA LEU A 354 12.87 16.40 6.16
C LEU A 354 12.35 17.41 7.19
N VAL A 355 12.72 17.26 8.48
CA VAL A 355 12.46 18.29 9.50
C VAL A 355 13.13 19.61 9.11
N LYS A 356 14.42 19.59 8.72
CA LYS A 356 15.14 20.78 8.24
C LYS A 356 14.54 21.37 6.97
N TYR A 357 14.06 20.52 6.08
CA TYR A 357 13.38 20.95 4.86
C TYR A 357 12.10 21.72 5.18
N PHE A 358 11.23 21.19 6.03
CA PHE A 358 10.00 21.88 6.46
C PHE A 358 10.30 23.16 7.25
N ALA A 359 11.29 23.12 8.15
CA ALA A 359 11.74 24.33 8.84
C ALA A 359 12.23 25.42 7.87
N GLY A 360 12.85 25.04 6.76
CA GLY A 360 13.27 25.96 5.70
C GLY A 360 12.08 26.56 4.93
N LEU A 361 10.99 25.82 4.74
CA LEU A 361 9.75 26.32 4.15
C LEU A 361 9.10 27.36 5.08
N GLU A 362 8.87 27.01 6.35
CA GLU A 362 8.29 27.89 7.36
C GLU A 362 9.11 29.19 7.54
N ALA A 363 10.44 29.08 7.58
CA ALA A 363 11.31 30.25 7.69
C ALA A 363 11.22 31.22 6.49
N ARG A 364 10.74 30.76 5.33
CA ARG A 364 10.45 31.60 4.15
C ARG A 364 9.01 32.11 4.12
N GLY A 365 8.18 31.74 5.11
CA GLY A 365 6.77 32.12 5.18
C GLY A 365 5.82 31.16 4.45
N THR A 366 6.31 30.00 3.99
CA THR A 366 5.48 28.94 3.41
C THR A 366 4.91 28.11 4.54
N ARG A 367 3.60 28.11 4.72
CA ARG A 367 2.91 27.34 5.75
C ARG A 367 3.00 25.83 5.48
N VAL A 368 3.38 25.03 6.46
CA VAL A 368 3.41 23.56 6.35
C VAL A 368 2.37 22.93 7.28
N ARG A 369 1.44 22.15 6.72
CA ARG A 369 0.43 21.41 7.48
C ARG A 369 0.57 19.93 7.24
N ILE A 370 0.62 19.14 8.32
CA ILE A 370 0.85 17.68 8.24
C ILE A 370 -0.25 16.95 9.01
N LEU A 371 -0.86 15.96 8.37
CA LEU A 371 -1.78 15.01 8.99
C LEU A 371 -1.18 13.60 8.93
N THR A 372 -1.07 12.96 10.07
CA THR A 372 -0.60 11.56 10.21
C THR A 372 -1.47 10.79 11.21
N ASN A 373 -1.21 9.51 11.43
CA ASN A 373 -1.92 8.72 12.43
C ASN A 373 -1.49 9.07 13.85
N SER A 374 -2.45 9.15 14.79
CA SER A 374 -2.17 9.13 16.23
C SER A 374 -1.66 7.75 16.67
N LEU A 375 -1.15 7.61 17.88
CA LEU A 375 -0.77 6.31 18.44
C LEU A 375 -1.97 5.34 18.51
N ALA A 376 -3.16 5.86 18.77
CA ALA A 376 -4.37 5.07 18.87
C ALA A 376 -4.94 4.64 17.50
N SER A 377 -4.71 5.41 16.43
CA SER A 377 -5.18 5.11 15.06
C SER A 377 -4.14 4.37 14.20
N SER A 378 -2.87 4.33 14.62
CA SER A 378 -1.80 3.69 13.87
C SER A 378 -1.94 2.17 13.87
N ASP A 379 -1.93 1.56 12.68
CA ASP A 379 -1.88 0.11 12.49
C ASP A 379 -0.45 -0.46 12.64
N VAL A 380 0.59 0.39 12.55
CA VAL A 380 2.00 0.02 12.70
C VAL A 380 2.66 0.83 13.82
N GLY A 381 2.59 0.35 15.05
CA GLY A 381 3.12 1.04 16.24
C GLY A 381 4.62 1.38 16.18
N MET A 382 5.44 0.61 15.44
CA MET A 382 6.87 0.92 15.24
C MET A 382 7.08 2.20 14.43
N VAL A 383 6.26 2.44 13.41
CA VAL A 383 6.33 3.66 12.59
C VAL A 383 5.96 4.87 13.44
N HIS A 384 4.89 4.76 14.23
CA HIS A 384 4.52 5.83 15.17
C HIS A 384 5.64 6.12 16.19
N ALA A 385 6.30 5.08 16.69
CA ALA A 385 7.46 5.23 17.59
C ALA A 385 8.62 6.00 16.92
N GLY A 386 8.83 5.83 15.61
CA GLY A 386 9.79 6.61 14.83
C GLY A 386 9.38 8.08 14.73
N TYR A 387 8.12 8.34 14.39
CA TYR A 387 7.54 9.68 14.28
C TYR A 387 7.62 10.49 15.58
N MET A 388 7.35 9.88 16.72
CA MET A 388 7.37 10.55 18.05
C MET A 388 8.66 11.33 18.33
N ARG A 389 9.78 10.93 17.75
CA ARG A 389 11.10 11.57 17.93
C ARG A 389 11.13 13.00 17.40
N TYR A 390 10.34 13.27 16.37
CA TYR A 390 10.41 14.50 15.55
C TYR A 390 9.31 15.51 15.85
N ARG A 391 8.28 15.15 16.66
CA ARG A 391 7.13 16.02 16.95
C ARG A 391 7.53 17.40 17.45
N LYS A 392 8.36 17.43 18.53
CA LYS A 392 8.76 18.71 19.14
C LYS A 392 9.58 19.57 18.19
N ASP A 393 10.39 18.97 17.34
CA ASP A 393 11.25 19.72 16.39
C ASP A 393 10.42 20.28 15.22
N LEU A 394 9.43 19.53 14.72
CA LEU A 394 8.46 20.01 13.74
C LEU A 394 7.64 21.18 14.29
N LEU A 395 7.11 21.07 15.50
CA LEU A 395 6.31 22.13 16.14
C LEU A 395 7.15 23.38 16.42
N ARG A 396 8.41 23.24 16.85
CA ARG A 396 9.36 24.37 17.03
C ARG A 396 9.72 25.05 15.71
N ALA A 397 9.68 24.31 14.62
CA ALA A 397 9.89 24.83 13.29
C ALA A 397 8.68 25.61 12.73
N GLY A 398 7.53 25.57 13.39
CA GLY A 398 6.30 26.27 12.96
C GLY A 398 5.30 25.38 12.24
N VAL A 399 5.58 24.09 12.06
CA VAL A 399 4.71 23.15 11.33
C VAL A 399 3.40 22.95 12.09
N ASP A 400 2.26 23.10 11.41
CA ASP A 400 0.93 22.73 11.91
C ASP A 400 0.77 21.21 11.83
N LEU A 401 0.75 20.55 12.98
CA LEU A 401 0.77 19.10 13.08
C LEU A 401 -0.57 18.56 13.59
N TYR A 402 -1.15 17.61 12.84
CA TYR A 402 -2.43 16.98 13.14
C TYR A 402 -2.27 15.47 13.23
N GLU A 403 -2.95 14.85 14.19
CA GLU A 403 -2.97 13.39 14.38
C GLU A 403 -4.40 12.86 14.26
N PHE A 404 -4.63 11.95 13.31
CA PHE A 404 -5.93 11.35 13.03
C PHE A 404 -6.44 10.55 14.21
N LYS A 405 -7.73 10.73 14.57
CA LYS A 405 -8.39 10.05 15.68
C LYS A 405 -8.78 8.62 15.29
N PRO A 406 -8.77 7.67 16.24
CA PRO A 406 -9.43 6.39 16.03
C PRO A 406 -10.96 6.59 15.98
N ASP A 407 -11.67 5.69 15.30
CA ASP A 407 -13.14 5.71 15.30
C ASP A 407 -13.69 5.39 16.70
N PRO A 408 -14.62 6.18 17.25
CA PRO A 408 -15.21 5.93 18.59
C PRO A 408 -15.85 4.56 18.75
N GLY A 409 -16.47 4.01 17.70
CA GLY A 409 -17.12 2.69 17.71
C GLY A 409 -16.18 1.52 17.98
N THR A 410 -14.88 1.72 17.93
CA THR A 410 -13.86 0.66 17.95
C THR A 410 -13.03 0.62 19.22
N LEU A 411 -13.18 1.62 20.07
CA LEU A 411 -12.45 1.71 21.36
C LEU A 411 -12.85 0.59 22.35
N SER A 412 -13.97 -0.10 22.13
CA SER A 412 -14.52 -1.10 23.07
C SER A 412 -14.02 -2.54 22.88
N SER A 413 -13.25 -2.88 21.84
CA SER A 413 -12.82 -4.25 21.61
C SER A 413 -11.43 -4.56 22.20
N ASN A 414 -11.40 -5.52 23.13
CA ASN A 414 -10.19 -6.01 23.85
C ASN A 414 -9.11 -6.71 22.97
N LYS A 415 -9.22 -6.67 21.63
CA LYS A 415 -8.34 -7.45 20.71
C LYS A 415 -7.06 -6.72 20.26
N LYS A 416 -6.66 -5.60 20.84
CA LYS A 416 -5.74 -4.64 20.17
C LYS A 416 -4.39 -4.44 20.86
N TRP A 417 -3.67 -5.51 21.13
CA TRP A 417 -2.29 -5.35 21.63
C TRP A 417 -1.25 -5.11 20.52
N MET A 418 -1.57 -5.36 19.25
CA MET A 418 -0.66 -5.19 18.10
C MET A 418 -1.23 -4.32 16.96
N GLY A 419 -2.05 -3.31 17.29
CA GLY A 419 -2.31 -2.20 16.39
C GLY A 419 -3.22 -2.49 15.21
N SER A 420 -4.50 -2.82 15.43
CA SER A 420 -5.54 -2.56 14.45
C SER A 420 -6.62 -1.70 15.08
N SER A 421 -6.65 -0.42 14.73
CA SER A 421 -7.79 0.46 14.96
C SER A 421 -8.77 0.25 13.82
N SER A 422 -10.07 0.36 14.05
CA SER A 422 -11.07 0.16 13.02
C SER A 422 -11.23 1.34 12.06
N ALA A 423 -10.63 2.51 12.35
CA ALA A 423 -10.42 3.54 11.34
C ALA A 423 -8.99 4.00 11.42
N SER A 424 -8.27 3.88 10.34
CA SER A 424 -6.89 4.35 10.18
C SER A 424 -6.76 5.18 8.92
N LEU A 425 -6.00 6.26 9.02
CA LEU A 425 -5.58 7.01 7.85
C LEU A 425 -4.64 6.12 7.01
N HIS A 426 -4.91 6.00 5.70
CA HIS A 426 -4.01 5.34 4.77
C HIS A 426 -3.71 6.20 3.52
N THR A 427 -4.35 7.35 3.37
CA THR A 427 -4.16 8.32 2.28
C THR A 427 -2.73 8.85 2.22
N LYS A 428 -2.14 8.85 1.03
CA LYS A 428 -0.88 9.52 0.71
C LYS A 428 -1.15 10.63 -0.29
N PHE A 429 -1.18 11.84 0.25
CA PHE A 429 -1.53 13.04 -0.50
C PHE A 429 -0.55 14.15 -0.15
N MET A 430 -0.15 14.93 -1.14
CA MET A 430 0.59 16.17 -0.94
C MET A 430 0.03 17.25 -1.85
N SER A 431 0.03 18.48 -1.37
CA SER A 431 -0.41 19.65 -2.13
C SER A 431 0.56 20.81 -1.95
N ALA A 432 0.71 21.63 -2.97
CA ALA A 432 1.49 22.87 -2.92
C ALA A 432 0.77 24.02 -3.61
N ASP A 433 0.69 25.15 -2.90
CA ASP A 433 0.27 26.48 -3.39
C ASP A 433 -1.13 26.54 -4.00
N GLY A 434 -2.00 25.61 -3.68
CA GLY A 434 -3.37 25.58 -4.20
C GLY A 434 -3.48 25.12 -5.65
N LYS A 435 -2.49 24.38 -6.18
CA LYS A 435 -2.50 23.98 -7.60
C LYS A 435 -1.82 22.65 -7.91
N LEU A 436 -0.79 22.29 -7.19
CA LEU A 436 -0.01 21.07 -7.43
C LEU A 436 -0.45 19.99 -6.45
N VAL A 437 -0.89 18.85 -6.96
CA VAL A 437 -1.42 17.74 -6.18
C VAL A 437 -0.62 16.49 -6.50
N TYR A 438 -0.23 15.76 -5.45
CA TYR A 438 0.31 14.41 -5.54
C TYR A 438 -0.67 13.42 -4.90
N VAL A 439 -0.96 12.32 -5.62
CA VAL A 439 -1.72 11.16 -5.12
C VAL A 439 -0.98 9.88 -5.50
N GLY A 440 -0.74 9.00 -4.55
CA GLY A 440 -0.02 7.76 -4.85
C GLY A 440 0.19 6.84 -3.67
N SER A 441 1.25 6.04 -3.74
CA SER A 441 1.60 5.05 -2.73
C SER A 441 2.68 5.49 -1.74
N PHE A 442 3.40 6.59 -2.03
CA PHE A 442 4.59 7.04 -1.31
C PHE A 442 4.29 7.62 0.07
N ASN A 443 4.78 6.96 1.11
CA ASN A 443 4.79 7.49 2.48
C ASN A 443 6.04 8.33 2.73
N LEU A 444 5.95 9.30 3.65
CA LEU A 444 7.12 10.05 4.10
C LEU A 444 7.83 9.30 5.22
N ASP A 445 8.42 8.16 4.89
CA ASP A 445 9.19 7.32 5.79
C ASP A 445 10.45 6.75 5.11
N PRO A 446 11.44 6.27 5.89
CA PRO A 446 12.70 5.74 5.33
C PRO A 446 12.51 4.52 4.43
N ARG A 447 11.47 3.71 4.63
CA ARG A 447 11.20 2.54 3.78
C ARG A 447 10.76 2.95 2.38
N SER A 448 9.82 3.90 2.28
CA SER A 448 9.36 4.43 0.99
C SER A 448 10.46 5.19 0.27
N VAL A 449 11.33 5.89 1.01
CA VAL A 449 12.48 6.59 0.42
C VAL A 449 13.53 5.62 -0.14
N ALA A 450 13.89 4.56 0.59
CA ALA A 450 15.10 3.77 0.30
C ALA A 450 14.86 2.29 -0.04
N LEU A 451 13.74 1.70 0.37
CA LEU A 451 13.54 0.25 0.30
C LEU A 451 12.40 -0.16 -0.62
N ASN A 452 11.20 0.37 -0.41
CA ASN A 452 10.05 0.01 -1.22
C ASN A 452 10.07 0.76 -2.55
N THR A 453 9.58 0.11 -3.60
CA THR A 453 9.25 0.86 -4.81
C THR A 453 7.85 1.44 -4.70
N GLU A 454 7.70 2.67 -5.13
CA GLU A 454 6.49 3.47 -5.01
C GLU A 454 6.13 4.07 -6.37
N MET A 455 4.88 4.54 -6.48
CA MET A 455 4.40 5.28 -7.64
C MET A 455 3.36 6.32 -7.23
N GLY A 456 3.16 7.34 -8.06
CA GLY A 456 2.06 8.27 -7.88
C GLY A 456 1.97 9.27 -9.01
N VAL A 457 0.86 9.97 -9.03
CA VAL A 457 0.53 11.00 -10.02
C VAL A 457 0.73 12.36 -9.41
N LEU A 458 1.53 13.17 -10.07
CA LEU A 458 1.60 14.59 -9.85
C LEU A 458 0.69 15.26 -10.87
N PHE A 459 -0.21 16.11 -10.40
CA PHE A 459 -1.23 16.74 -11.24
C PHE A 459 -1.36 18.23 -10.94
N GLU A 460 -1.29 19.03 -11.97
CA GLU A 460 -1.46 20.48 -11.84
C GLU A 460 -2.90 20.86 -12.15
N ASN A 461 -3.71 21.06 -11.09
CA ASN A 461 -5.11 21.43 -11.19
C ASN A 461 -5.62 22.10 -9.90
N PRO A 462 -5.96 23.41 -9.93
CA PRO A 462 -6.45 24.15 -8.76
C PRO A 462 -7.79 23.64 -8.21
N GLU A 463 -8.68 23.11 -9.04
CA GLU A 463 -9.99 22.61 -8.61
C GLU A 463 -9.84 21.31 -7.81
N LEU A 464 -8.98 20.40 -8.27
CA LEU A 464 -8.65 19.18 -7.50
C LEU A 464 -8.03 19.55 -6.17
N ASP A 465 -7.06 20.46 -6.18
CA ASP A 465 -6.41 20.92 -4.95
C ASP A 465 -7.41 21.50 -3.97
N GLN A 466 -8.28 22.42 -4.42
CA GLN A 466 -9.32 23.01 -3.57
C GLN A 466 -10.26 21.95 -2.97
N ARG A 467 -10.65 20.95 -3.76
CA ARG A 467 -11.48 19.85 -3.28
C ARG A 467 -10.76 19.05 -2.19
N MET A 468 -9.49 18.69 -2.42
CA MET A 468 -8.70 17.91 -1.45
C MET A 468 -8.38 18.73 -0.19
N LEU A 469 -8.09 20.01 -0.30
CA LEU A 469 -7.90 20.89 0.85
C LEU A 469 -9.19 21.08 1.64
N GLY A 470 -10.34 21.14 0.96
CA GLY A 470 -11.65 21.15 1.61
C GLY A 470 -11.85 19.92 2.50
N ALA A 471 -11.61 18.72 1.94
CA ALA A 471 -11.68 17.47 2.69
C ALA A 471 -10.65 17.40 3.83
N PHE A 472 -9.41 17.85 3.59
CA PHE A 472 -8.39 17.94 4.65
C PHE A 472 -8.86 18.84 5.80
N ASN A 473 -9.36 20.03 5.50
CA ASN A 473 -9.83 20.99 6.51
C ASN A 473 -11.01 20.42 7.32
N GLU A 474 -11.93 19.71 6.69
CA GLU A 474 -13.02 19.01 7.38
C GLU A 474 -12.47 17.93 8.34
N VAL A 475 -11.53 17.11 7.87
CA VAL A 475 -10.91 16.04 8.67
C VAL A 475 -10.15 16.61 9.87
N VAL A 476 -9.33 17.65 9.70
CA VAL A 476 -8.52 18.17 10.82
C VAL A 476 -9.39 18.82 11.91
N VAL A 477 -10.57 19.32 11.56
CA VAL A 477 -11.50 19.88 12.54
C VAL A 477 -12.30 18.79 13.26
N SER A 478 -12.81 17.80 12.53
CA SER A 478 -13.75 16.82 13.06
C SER A 478 -13.09 15.52 13.53
N ARG A 479 -12.01 15.10 12.89
CA ARG A 479 -11.41 13.75 13.05
C ARG A 479 -9.92 13.76 13.36
N ALA A 480 -9.34 14.88 13.78
CA ALA A 480 -7.94 14.92 14.18
C ALA A 480 -7.72 15.69 15.49
N TYR A 481 -6.62 15.39 16.15
CA TYR A 481 -6.07 16.20 17.23
C TYR A 481 -5.11 17.21 16.63
N HIS A 482 -5.19 18.48 17.02
CA HIS A 482 -4.15 19.46 16.74
C HIS A 482 -3.06 19.33 17.80
N VAL A 483 -1.86 18.94 17.41
CA VAL A 483 -0.73 18.75 18.33
C VAL A 483 0.00 20.07 18.49
N GLN A 484 0.27 20.48 19.72
CA GLN A 484 0.92 21.75 20.05
C GLN A 484 1.93 21.58 21.19
N LEU A 485 2.73 22.60 21.42
CA LEU A 485 3.55 22.75 22.63
C LEU A 485 2.84 23.72 23.59
N ASP A 486 2.74 23.33 24.85
CA ASP A 486 2.28 24.23 25.92
C ASP A 486 3.37 25.26 26.30
N ALA A 487 3.06 26.12 27.26
CA ALA A 487 4.00 27.15 27.74
C ALA A 487 5.28 26.58 28.41
N ALA A 488 5.24 25.32 28.85
CA ALA A 488 6.43 24.60 29.36
C ALA A 488 7.25 23.91 28.27
N GLY A 489 6.73 23.87 27.03
CA GLY A 489 7.33 23.17 25.91
C GLY A 489 7.01 21.67 25.90
N ASP A 490 5.94 21.27 26.56
CA ASP A 490 5.45 19.89 26.54
C ASP A 490 4.33 19.72 25.52
N LEU A 491 4.21 18.48 24.99
CA LEU A 491 3.21 18.14 23.98
C LEU A 491 1.81 18.14 24.59
N VAL A 492 0.87 18.79 23.89
CA VAL A 492 -0.56 18.72 24.16
C VAL A 492 -1.32 18.42 22.88
N TRP A 493 -2.42 17.68 23.01
CA TRP A 493 -3.34 17.36 21.93
C TRP A 493 -4.64 18.10 22.15
N ILE A 494 -5.04 18.91 21.20
CA ILE A 494 -6.24 19.72 21.25
C ILE A 494 -7.29 19.09 20.35
N GLU A 495 -8.47 18.84 20.92
CA GLU A 495 -9.63 18.33 20.22
C GLU A 495 -10.75 19.36 20.23
N TYR A 496 -11.37 19.54 19.07
CA TYR A 496 -12.55 20.39 18.91
C TYR A 496 -13.77 19.47 18.75
N GLU A 497 -14.69 19.48 19.71
CA GLU A 497 -15.89 18.65 19.71
C GLU A 497 -17.06 19.45 20.27
N ASP A 498 -18.20 19.51 19.55
CA ASP A 498 -19.44 20.18 19.93
C ASP A 498 -19.26 21.65 20.43
N GLY A 499 -18.33 22.38 19.83
CA GLY A 499 -18.00 23.74 20.19
C GLY A 499 -17.18 23.89 21.50
N GLN A 500 -16.71 22.77 22.03
CA GLN A 500 -15.80 22.72 23.17
C GLN A 500 -14.38 22.40 22.72
N THR A 501 -13.41 22.88 23.47
CA THR A 501 -11.99 22.56 23.27
C THR A 501 -11.53 21.67 24.42
N LEU A 502 -11.15 20.46 24.09
CA LEU A 502 -10.57 19.50 25.05
C LEU A 502 -9.05 19.48 24.86
N THR A 503 -8.32 19.48 25.96
CA THR A 503 -6.85 19.43 25.94
C THR A 503 -6.36 18.19 26.69
N TYR A 504 -5.54 17.40 26.03
CA TYR A 504 -4.92 16.19 26.58
C TYR A 504 -3.42 16.42 26.76
N HIS A 505 -2.88 16.03 27.90
CA HIS A 505 -1.45 16.11 28.23
C HIS A 505 -0.72 14.78 28.03
N GLU A 506 -1.42 13.76 27.58
CA GLU A 506 -0.92 12.46 27.19
C GLU A 506 -1.60 12.03 25.88
N GLU A 507 -0.99 11.11 25.13
CA GLU A 507 -1.56 10.63 23.88
C GLU A 507 -3.00 10.11 24.08
N PRO A 508 -4.00 10.73 23.41
CA PRO A 508 -5.41 10.43 23.64
C PRO A 508 -5.77 9.00 23.21
N ASN A 509 -6.78 8.43 23.85
CA ASN A 509 -7.31 7.09 23.55
C ASN A 509 -6.27 5.96 23.62
N THR A 510 -5.22 6.13 24.45
CA THR A 510 -4.17 5.13 24.64
C THR A 510 -4.03 4.72 26.08
N SER A 511 -3.65 3.46 26.32
CA SER A 511 -3.28 2.99 27.65
C SER A 511 -1.86 3.41 28.03
N ALA A 512 -1.56 3.47 29.34
CA ALA A 512 -0.20 3.71 29.82
C ALA A 512 0.81 2.69 29.27
N TRP A 513 0.37 1.44 29.04
CA TRP A 513 1.21 0.39 28.45
C TRP A 513 1.53 0.67 26.97
N GLN A 514 0.56 1.09 26.17
CA GLN A 514 0.80 1.45 24.77
C GLN A 514 1.80 2.62 24.66
N ARG A 515 1.61 3.66 25.47
CA ARG A 515 2.53 4.80 25.54
C ARG A 515 3.95 4.38 25.97
N PHE A 516 4.05 3.51 26.98
CA PHE A 516 5.35 2.95 27.40
C PHE A 516 6.00 2.14 26.27
N ALA A 517 5.26 1.24 25.64
CA ALA A 517 5.76 0.41 24.54
C ALA A 517 6.23 1.27 23.36
N ALA A 518 5.46 2.29 22.96
CA ALA A 518 5.83 3.21 21.89
C ALA A 518 7.12 4.00 22.23
N ARG A 519 7.25 4.50 23.46
CA ARG A 519 8.48 5.16 23.95
C ARG A 519 9.68 4.21 23.96
N PHE A 520 9.49 2.98 24.42
CA PHE A 520 10.55 1.97 24.41
C PHE A 520 11.00 1.64 22.99
N LEU A 521 10.05 1.40 22.06
CA LEU A 521 10.33 1.14 20.65
C LEU A 521 11.03 2.34 19.99
N SER A 522 10.63 3.56 20.31
CA SER A 522 11.29 4.77 19.78
C SER A 522 12.78 4.86 20.16
N TRP A 523 13.18 4.23 21.24
CA TRP A 523 14.58 4.20 21.66
C TRP A 523 15.38 3.04 21.05
N VAL A 524 14.72 1.88 20.83
CA VAL A 524 15.40 0.63 20.41
C VAL A 524 15.41 0.42 18.90
N VAL A 525 14.35 0.83 18.20
CA VAL A 525 14.22 0.54 16.76
C VAL A 525 15.07 1.51 15.94
N PRO A 526 16.02 1.02 15.12
CA PRO A 526 16.76 1.87 14.20
C PRO A 526 15.85 2.47 13.14
N GLU A 527 15.96 3.77 12.89
CA GLU A 527 15.13 4.50 11.94
C GLU A 527 15.15 3.90 10.52
N ARG A 528 16.30 3.42 10.08
CA ARG A 528 16.46 2.77 8.76
C ARG A 528 15.61 1.50 8.56
N MET A 529 14.93 1.01 9.60
CA MET A 529 14.06 -0.16 9.54
C MET A 529 12.56 0.22 9.50
N LEU A 530 12.27 1.51 9.65
CA LEU A 530 10.91 2.07 9.73
C LEU A 530 10.36 2.50 8.39
#